data_16bdb7203d3c478f6467c411c3a1087c
#
_entry.id   16bdb7203d3c478f6467c411c3a1087c
#
_cell.length_a   1.000
_cell.length_b   1.000
_cell.length_c   1.000
_cell.angle_alpha   90.00
_cell.angle_beta   90.00
_cell.angle_gamma   90.00
#
_symmetry.space_group_name_H-M   'P 1'
#
loop_
_entity.id
_entity.type
_entity.pdbx_description
1 polymer ?
#
loop_
_entity_poly.entity_id
_entity_poly.type
_entity_poly.pdbx_seq_one_letter_code
_entity_poly.pdbx_strand_id
1 'polypeptide(L)'
;LIYIIAIIIVISLLGVNLNGIIAGLGLGGVIVTLAAQDTAKNLFGGFVIFLDKPFSVGDWIEMGEFEGTVEDITFRSTRIRTFENSVVNVPNATISDSAVINWSKMESRRYRFTLTLELDTPLDKLNTVQERISTMLKKHNNIIDDSIIVKFDTIGDNGINLLICSYTDSVDYMSYLEEKQKIKYKILQILKEENL
;
A
#
# COMPACT_ATOMS: atom_id res chain seq x y z
N LEU A 1 12.72 -37.15 -20.86
CA LEU A 1 12.40 -36.71 -22.19
C LEU A 1 13.04 -37.64 -23.23
N ILE A 2 14.39 -37.84 -23.22
CA ILE A 2 15.13 -38.71 -24.19
C ILE A 2 14.55 -40.10 -24.24
N TYR A 3 14.29 -40.75 -23.12
CA TYR A 3 13.70 -42.10 -23.09
C TYR A 3 12.28 -42.17 -23.70
N ILE A 4 11.47 -41.11 -23.46
CA ILE A 4 10.11 -41.04 -24.05
C ILE A 4 10.21 -40.95 -25.57
N ILE A 5 11.12 -40.11 -26.10
CA ILE A 5 11.35 -39.96 -27.54
C ILE A 5 11.86 -41.27 -28.14
N ALA A 6 12.82 -41.93 -27.48
CA ALA A 6 13.34 -43.23 -27.93
C ALA A 6 12.26 -44.31 -28.01
N ILE A 7 11.39 -44.39 -26.99
CA ILE A 7 10.25 -45.33 -26.97
C ILE A 7 9.28 -45.03 -28.14
N ILE A 8 8.96 -43.78 -28.39
CA ILE A 8 8.08 -43.36 -29.48
C ILE A 8 8.69 -43.79 -30.85
N ILE A 9 10.01 -43.60 -31.06
CA ILE A 9 10.70 -44.01 -32.26
C ILE A 9 10.65 -45.53 -32.43
N VAL A 10 10.90 -46.33 -31.38
CA VAL A 10 10.82 -47.80 -31.44
C VAL A 10 9.43 -48.26 -31.80
N ILE A 11 8.39 -47.69 -31.21
CA ILE A 11 6.98 -48.02 -31.50
C ILE A 11 6.64 -47.67 -32.93
N SER A 12 7.17 -46.56 -33.48
CA SER A 12 6.99 -46.17 -34.89
C SER A 12 7.60 -47.18 -35.84
N LEU A 13 8.79 -47.70 -35.52
CA LEU A 13 9.47 -48.73 -36.33
C LEU A 13 8.72 -50.08 -36.37
N LEU A 14 7.90 -50.33 -35.37
CA LEU A 14 7.03 -51.52 -35.31
C LEU A 14 5.72 -51.35 -36.10
N GLY A 15 5.54 -50.24 -36.84
CA GLY A 15 4.38 -50.00 -37.73
C GLY A 15 3.11 -49.56 -36.97
N VAL A 16 3.21 -49.21 -35.72
CA VAL A 16 2.08 -48.71 -34.92
C VAL A 16 1.73 -47.27 -35.32
N ASN A 17 0.45 -46.99 -35.48
CA ASN A 17 0.01 -45.63 -35.78
C ASN A 17 0.15 -44.72 -34.54
N LEU A 18 1.11 -43.83 -34.59
CA LEU A 18 1.43 -42.91 -33.50
C LEU A 18 0.45 -41.73 -33.33
N ASN A 19 -0.40 -41.48 -34.34
CA ASN A 19 -1.27 -40.29 -34.32
C ASN A 19 -2.18 -40.24 -33.09
N GLY A 20 -2.77 -41.39 -32.72
CA GLY A 20 -3.60 -41.49 -31.51
C GLY A 20 -2.82 -41.29 -30.21
N ILE A 21 -1.58 -41.81 -30.17
CA ILE A 21 -0.71 -41.68 -29.00
C ILE A 21 -0.27 -40.21 -28.80
N ILE A 22 0.17 -39.58 -29.91
CA ILE A 22 0.58 -38.16 -29.88
C ILE A 22 -0.59 -37.26 -29.51
N ALA A 23 -1.77 -37.49 -30.08
CA ALA A 23 -2.97 -36.74 -29.76
C ALA A 23 -3.37 -36.93 -28.27
N GLY A 24 -3.31 -38.16 -27.76
CA GLY A 24 -3.60 -38.46 -26.35
C GLY A 24 -2.59 -37.83 -25.39
N LEU A 25 -1.30 -37.89 -25.71
CA LEU A 25 -0.26 -37.24 -24.92
C LEU A 25 -0.38 -35.70 -24.96
N GLY A 26 -0.75 -35.12 -26.11
CA GLY A 26 -1.01 -33.71 -26.28
C GLY A 26 -2.17 -33.23 -25.40
N LEU A 27 -3.30 -33.95 -25.47
CA LEU A 27 -4.47 -33.64 -24.63
C LEU A 27 -4.16 -33.82 -23.12
N GLY A 28 -3.48 -34.93 -22.78
CA GLY A 28 -3.04 -35.18 -21.40
C GLY A 28 -2.09 -34.09 -20.89
N GLY A 29 -1.17 -33.63 -21.75
CA GLY A 29 -0.28 -32.48 -21.43
C GLY A 29 -1.05 -31.19 -21.15
N VAL A 30 -2.07 -30.87 -21.93
CA VAL A 30 -2.93 -29.69 -21.69
C VAL A 30 -3.64 -29.82 -20.36
N ILE A 31 -4.21 -30.98 -20.05
CA ILE A 31 -4.93 -31.22 -18.76
C ILE A 31 -3.97 -31.02 -17.58
N VAL A 32 -2.76 -31.60 -17.64
CA VAL A 32 -1.75 -31.46 -16.57
C VAL A 32 -1.29 -29.99 -16.45
N THR A 33 -1.11 -29.30 -17.56
CA THR A 33 -0.72 -27.87 -17.57
C THR A 33 -1.79 -27.01 -16.91
N LEU A 34 -3.06 -27.22 -17.23
CA LEU A 34 -4.17 -26.49 -16.60
C LEU A 34 -4.25 -26.80 -15.11
N ALA A 35 -4.08 -28.05 -14.71
CA ALA A 35 -4.11 -28.44 -13.30
C ALA A 35 -2.94 -27.85 -12.49
N ALA A 36 -1.76 -27.64 -13.10
CA ALA A 36 -0.58 -27.08 -12.47
C ALA A 36 -0.51 -25.54 -12.55
N GLN A 37 -1.37 -24.89 -13.32
CA GLN A 37 -1.29 -23.48 -13.67
C GLN A 37 -1.21 -22.56 -12.45
N ASP A 38 -2.08 -22.74 -11.46
CA ASP A 38 -2.11 -21.89 -10.27
C ASP A 38 -0.87 -22.06 -9.39
N THR A 39 -0.35 -23.29 -9.31
CA THR A 39 0.90 -23.52 -8.61
C THR A 39 2.06 -22.80 -9.28
N ALA A 40 2.16 -22.88 -10.60
CA ALA A 40 3.19 -22.20 -11.38
C ALA A 40 3.09 -20.67 -11.23
N LYS A 41 1.87 -20.09 -11.32
CA LYS A 41 1.66 -18.65 -11.12
C LYS A 41 2.14 -18.19 -9.74
N ASN A 42 1.86 -18.94 -8.69
CA ASN A 42 2.29 -18.60 -7.34
C ASN A 42 3.81 -18.70 -7.16
N LEU A 43 4.45 -19.70 -7.76
CA LEU A 43 5.91 -19.80 -7.75
C LEU A 43 6.57 -18.62 -8.48
N PHE A 44 6.05 -18.26 -9.66
CA PHE A 44 6.54 -17.09 -10.40
C PHE A 44 6.27 -15.79 -9.66
N GLY A 45 5.09 -15.63 -9.04
CA GLY A 45 4.78 -14.49 -8.18
C GLY A 45 5.76 -14.36 -7.02
N GLY A 46 6.06 -15.46 -6.33
CA GLY A 46 7.09 -15.48 -5.28
C GLY A 46 8.48 -15.10 -5.77
N PHE A 47 8.85 -15.56 -6.97
CA PHE A 47 10.12 -15.20 -7.60
C PHE A 47 10.19 -13.70 -7.95
N VAL A 48 9.12 -13.12 -8.47
CA VAL A 48 9.04 -11.67 -8.74
C VAL A 48 9.16 -10.86 -7.44
N ILE A 49 8.43 -11.24 -6.39
CA ILE A 49 8.54 -10.58 -5.06
C ILE A 49 9.98 -10.64 -4.54
N PHE A 50 10.66 -11.78 -4.71
CA PHE A 50 12.05 -11.95 -4.27
C PHE A 50 13.04 -11.08 -5.06
N LEU A 51 12.85 -10.93 -6.38
CA LEU A 51 13.73 -10.14 -7.25
C LEU A 51 13.50 -8.63 -7.07
N ASP A 52 12.25 -8.19 -7.20
CA ASP A 52 11.90 -6.77 -7.26
C ASP A 52 11.81 -6.15 -5.87
N LYS A 53 11.62 -6.97 -4.84
CA LYS A 53 11.51 -6.56 -3.41
C LYS A 53 10.57 -5.35 -3.22
N PRO A 54 9.33 -5.41 -3.68
CA PRO A 54 8.37 -4.34 -3.43
C PRO A 54 8.19 -4.13 -1.92
N PHE A 55 8.32 -5.20 -1.14
CA PHE A 55 8.33 -5.20 0.32
C PHE A 55 9.28 -6.31 0.85
N SER A 56 9.54 -6.29 2.14
CA SER A 56 10.36 -7.26 2.87
C SER A 56 9.61 -7.76 4.11
N VAL A 57 10.09 -8.85 4.70
CA VAL A 57 9.60 -9.30 6.01
C VAL A 57 9.83 -8.19 7.04
N GLY A 58 8.81 -7.86 7.81
CA GLY A 58 8.79 -6.77 8.76
C GLY A 58 8.17 -5.47 8.21
N ASP A 59 7.99 -5.32 6.90
CA ASP A 59 7.36 -4.15 6.32
C ASP A 59 5.86 -4.10 6.61
N TRP A 60 5.36 -2.91 6.88
CA TRP A 60 3.94 -2.60 6.91
C TRP A 60 3.46 -2.32 5.49
N ILE A 61 2.56 -3.16 5.01
CA ILE A 61 1.97 -3.05 3.67
C ILE A 61 0.45 -2.99 3.72
N GLU A 62 -0.11 -2.39 2.67
CA GLU A 62 -1.55 -2.37 2.41
C GLU A 62 -1.80 -2.88 0.99
N MET A 63 -2.77 -3.78 0.84
CA MET A 63 -3.13 -4.39 -0.42
C MET A 63 -4.64 -4.71 -0.44
N GLY A 64 -5.40 -3.94 -1.21
CA GLY A 64 -6.86 -4.07 -1.27
C GLY A 64 -7.50 -3.92 0.11
N GLU A 65 -8.10 -4.99 0.63
CA GLU A 65 -8.75 -5.01 1.95
C GLU A 65 -7.80 -5.41 3.09
N PHE A 66 -6.57 -5.80 2.79
CA PHE A 66 -5.62 -6.30 3.77
C PHE A 66 -4.57 -5.25 4.08
N GLU A 67 -4.40 -4.96 5.37
CA GLU A 67 -3.38 -4.07 5.89
C GLU A 67 -2.70 -4.72 7.10
N GLY A 68 -1.36 -4.69 7.13
CA GLY A 68 -0.62 -5.28 8.23
C GLY A 68 0.88 -5.43 7.97
N THR A 69 1.55 -6.13 8.86
CA THR A 69 2.99 -6.38 8.78
C THR A 69 3.27 -7.74 8.14
N VAL A 70 4.20 -7.77 7.20
CA VAL A 70 4.68 -9.00 6.56
C VAL A 70 5.44 -9.84 7.57
N GLU A 71 4.94 -11.03 7.90
CA GLU A 71 5.62 -11.96 8.82
C GLU A 71 6.57 -12.91 8.11
N ASP A 72 6.16 -13.39 6.93
CA ASP A 72 6.91 -14.41 6.21
C ASP A 72 6.56 -14.38 4.72
N ILE A 73 7.56 -14.68 3.87
CA ILE A 73 7.41 -14.79 2.42
C ILE A 73 7.89 -16.18 2.03
N THR A 74 6.94 -17.06 1.71
CA THR A 74 7.25 -18.40 1.23
C THR A 74 7.25 -18.44 -0.31
N PHE A 75 7.63 -19.56 -0.89
CA PHE A 75 7.65 -19.75 -2.34
C PHE A 75 6.24 -19.65 -2.98
N ARG A 76 5.16 -19.86 -2.23
CA ARG A 76 3.78 -19.91 -2.72
C ARG A 76 2.90 -18.79 -2.20
N SER A 77 3.15 -18.29 -1.00
CA SER A 77 2.29 -17.33 -0.31
C SER A 77 3.10 -16.43 0.61
N THR A 78 2.59 -15.23 0.82
CA THR A 78 3.08 -14.27 1.81
C THR A 78 2.11 -14.23 2.97
N ARG A 79 2.65 -14.21 4.20
CA ARG A 79 1.89 -14.14 5.44
C ARG A 79 1.94 -12.72 5.98
N ILE A 80 0.75 -12.16 6.25
CA ILE A 80 0.57 -10.80 6.74
C ILE A 80 -0.18 -10.88 8.06
N ARG A 81 0.34 -10.22 9.10
CA ARG A 81 -0.35 -10.02 10.38
C ARG A 81 -1.07 -8.69 10.34
N THR A 82 -2.39 -8.73 10.43
CA THR A 82 -3.23 -7.54 10.46
C THR A 82 -3.15 -6.81 11.80
N PHE A 83 -3.64 -5.59 11.85
CA PHE A 83 -3.69 -4.82 13.10
C PHE A 83 -4.66 -5.40 14.14
N GLU A 84 -5.65 -6.18 13.71
CA GLU A 84 -6.52 -6.98 14.58
C GLU A 84 -5.81 -8.23 15.14
N ASN A 85 -4.50 -8.38 14.88
CA ASN A 85 -3.68 -9.51 15.27
C ASN A 85 -4.09 -10.85 14.61
N SER A 86 -4.85 -10.81 13.52
CA SER A 86 -5.14 -11.98 12.70
C SER A 86 -4.04 -12.23 11.67
N VAL A 87 -3.98 -13.44 11.11
CA VAL A 87 -3.00 -13.81 10.08
C VAL A 87 -3.72 -14.08 8.76
N VAL A 88 -3.32 -13.37 7.73
CA VAL A 88 -3.80 -13.56 6.36
C VAL A 88 -2.69 -14.20 5.53
N ASN A 89 -2.99 -15.31 4.85
CA ASN A 89 -2.10 -15.95 3.90
C ASN A 89 -2.54 -15.57 2.48
N VAL A 90 -1.77 -14.72 1.82
CA VAL A 90 -2.07 -14.26 0.47
C VAL A 90 -1.23 -15.03 -0.55
N PRO A 91 -1.83 -15.64 -1.58
CA PRO A 91 -1.08 -16.26 -2.68
C PRO A 91 -0.16 -15.24 -3.37
N ASN A 92 1.08 -15.62 -3.65
CA ASN A 92 2.05 -14.70 -4.26
C ASN A 92 1.63 -14.21 -5.66
N ALA A 93 0.90 -15.03 -6.42
CA ALA A 93 0.31 -14.61 -7.68
C ALA A 93 -0.64 -13.41 -7.51
N THR A 94 -1.50 -13.45 -6.48
CA THR A 94 -2.42 -12.35 -6.17
C THR A 94 -1.67 -11.07 -5.83
N ILE A 95 -0.59 -11.17 -5.06
CA ILE A 95 0.24 -10.02 -4.69
C ILE A 95 0.92 -9.41 -5.93
N SER A 96 1.52 -10.27 -6.78
CA SER A 96 2.21 -9.82 -8.00
C SER A 96 1.28 -9.13 -8.99
N ASP A 97 -0.01 -9.52 -9.01
CA ASP A 97 -1.02 -8.96 -9.90
C ASP A 97 -1.73 -7.73 -9.30
N SER A 98 -1.42 -7.36 -8.05
CA SER A 98 -2.10 -6.28 -7.31
C SER A 98 -1.17 -5.08 -7.06
N ALA A 99 -1.78 -3.90 -6.87
CA ALA A 99 -1.05 -2.76 -6.32
C ALA A 99 -0.78 -2.99 -4.82
N VAL A 100 0.46 -2.80 -4.41
CA VAL A 100 0.89 -2.89 -3.01
C VAL A 100 1.40 -1.53 -2.56
N ILE A 101 0.86 -0.99 -1.49
CA ILE A 101 1.36 0.20 -0.82
C ILE A 101 2.30 -0.26 0.30
N ASN A 102 3.55 0.18 0.26
CA ASN A 102 4.53 -0.10 1.31
C ASN A 102 4.71 1.13 2.20
N TRP A 103 4.08 1.11 3.37
CA TRP A 103 4.14 2.19 4.35
C TRP A 103 5.49 2.29 5.06
N SER A 104 6.27 1.21 5.11
CA SER A 104 7.62 1.21 5.70
C SER A 104 8.66 1.90 4.82
N LYS A 105 8.41 2.03 3.51
CA LYS A 105 9.29 2.75 2.57
C LYS A 105 8.96 4.24 2.44
N MET A 106 8.12 4.76 3.32
CA MET A 106 7.74 6.17 3.34
C MET A 106 8.92 7.04 3.80
N GLU A 107 9.27 8.06 3.04
CA GLU A 107 10.33 9.01 3.38
C GLU A 107 9.83 10.12 4.30
N SER A 108 8.57 10.50 4.15
CA SER A 108 7.91 11.51 4.97
C SER A 108 6.41 11.20 5.07
N ARG A 109 5.80 11.55 6.18
CA ARG A 109 4.37 11.29 6.42
C ARG A 109 3.56 12.55 6.22
N ARG A 110 2.50 12.47 5.42
CA ARG A 110 1.60 13.60 5.19
C ARG A 110 0.69 13.83 6.38
N TYR A 111 0.72 15.06 6.90
CA TYR A 111 -0.24 15.58 7.86
C TYR A 111 -1.29 16.41 7.08
N ARG A 112 -2.52 15.99 7.06
CA ARG A 112 -3.61 16.68 6.37
C ARG A 112 -4.89 16.59 7.17
N PHE A 113 -5.54 17.74 7.36
CA PHE A 113 -6.89 17.82 7.88
C PHE A 113 -7.57 19.11 7.45
N THR A 114 -8.90 19.14 7.60
CA THR A 114 -9.71 20.33 7.36
C THR A 114 -10.12 20.91 8.70
N LEU A 115 -9.86 22.20 8.89
CA LEU A 115 -10.37 22.98 10.02
C LEU A 115 -11.60 23.74 9.56
N THR A 116 -12.75 23.47 10.17
CA THR A 116 -14.00 24.17 9.86
C THR A 116 -14.23 25.26 10.89
N LEU A 117 -14.43 26.49 10.40
CA LEU A 117 -14.77 27.67 11.19
C LEU A 117 -16.22 28.08 10.86
N GLU A 118 -16.86 28.82 11.75
CA GLU A 118 -18.22 29.29 11.54
C GLU A 118 -18.31 30.23 10.33
N LEU A 119 -19.46 30.23 9.64
CA LEU A 119 -19.64 30.96 8.39
C LEU A 119 -19.57 32.49 8.58
N ASP A 120 -19.92 32.96 9.77
CA ASP A 120 -19.88 34.37 10.16
C ASP A 120 -18.50 34.84 10.65
N THR A 121 -17.47 33.96 10.58
CA THR A 121 -16.09 34.32 10.92
C THR A 121 -15.60 35.50 10.09
N PRO A 122 -15.20 36.64 10.69
CA PRO A 122 -14.68 37.79 9.95
C PRO A 122 -13.44 37.45 9.12
N LEU A 123 -13.33 38.02 7.91
CA LEU A 123 -12.23 37.72 6.97
C LEU A 123 -10.85 38.09 7.51
N ASP A 124 -10.74 39.16 8.29
CA ASP A 124 -9.51 39.56 8.97
C ASP A 124 -9.04 38.53 9.99
N LYS A 125 -9.95 37.96 10.79
CA LYS A 125 -9.66 36.86 11.70
C LYS A 125 -9.26 35.60 10.94
N LEU A 126 -9.96 35.28 9.84
CA LEU A 126 -9.63 34.14 9.00
C LEU A 126 -8.18 34.22 8.49
N ASN A 127 -7.77 35.39 7.97
CA ASN A 127 -6.40 35.63 7.52
C ASN A 127 -5.40 35.53 8.66
N THR A 128 -5.70 36.11 9.82
CA THR A 128 -4.86 36.05 11.03
C THR A 128 -4.64 34.60 11.47
N VAL A 129 -5.70 33.79 11.54
CA VAL A 129 -5.61 32.37 11.90
C VAL A 129 -4.76 31.60 10.91
N GLN A 130 -4.93 31.83 9.58
CA GLN A 130 -4.11 31.18 8.56
C GLN A 130 -2.62 31.50 8.74
N GLU A 131 -2.28 32.77 8.93
CA GLU A 131 -0.89 33.21 9.13
C GLU A 131 -0.29 32.67 10.41
N ARG A 132 -1.02 32.68 11.51
CA ARG A 132 -0.58 32.16 12.81
C ARG A 132 -0.34 30.66 12.75
N ILE A 133 -1.25 29.89 12.15
CA ILE A 133 -1.09 28.44 11.98
C ILE A 133 0.12 28.15 11.08
N SER A 134 0.27 28.85 9.95
CA SER A 134 1.42 28.70 9.06
C SER A 134 2.74 28.99 9.79
N THR A 135 2.80 30.07 10.55
CA THR A 135 3.98 30.44 11.35
C THR A 135 4.28 29.42 12.44
N MET A 136 3.26 28.89 13.10
CA MET A 136 3.38 27.86 14.12
C MET A 136 3.93 26.55 13.52
N LEU A 137 3.47 26.14 12.34
CA LEU A 137 3.96 24.96 11.64
C LEU A 137 5.42 25.14 11.20
N LYS A 138 5.82 26.30 10.67
CA LYS A 138 7.22 26.60 10.31
C LYS A 138 8.18 26.57 11.50
N LYS A 139 7.70 26.83 12.69
CA LYS A 139 8.50 26.76 13.93
C LYS A 139 8.57 25.35 14.52
N HIS A 140 7.93 24.38 13.88
CA HIS A 140 7.85 23.00 14.40
C HIS A 140 8.99 22.18 13.79
N ASN A 141 9.87 21.65 14.64
CA ASN A 141 11.14 21.03 14.22
C ASN A 141 11.01 19.85 13.23
N ASN A 142 9.87 19.12 13.31
CA ASN A 142 9.67 17.90 12.53
C ASN A 142 8.77 18.12 11.30
N ILE A 143 8.42 19.37 10.98
CA ILE A 143 7.64 19.72 9.78
C ILE A 143 8.58 20.22 8.69
N ILE A 144 8.36 19.74 7.48
CA ILE A 144 9.11 20.15 6.29
C ILE A 144 8.56 21.49 5.81
N ASP A 145 9.33 22.55 5.93
CA ASP A 145 8.90 23.94 5.72
C ASP A 145 8.24 24.18 4.35
N ASP A 146 8.87 23.70 3.29
CA ASP A 146 8.40 23.89 1.90
C ASP A 146 7.09 23.13 1.59
N SER A 147 6.66 22.27 2.51
CA SER A 147 5.45 21.45 2.37
C SER A 147 4.20 22.08 3.00
N ILE A 148 4.35 23.20 3.72
CA ILE A 148 3.26 23.78 4.52
C ILE A 148 2.26 24.49 3.61
N ILE A 149 1.02 24.02 3.69
CA ILE A 149 -0.15 24.60 3.03
C ILE A 149 -1.19 24.90 4.09
N VAL A 150 -1.53 26.17 4.28
CA VAL A 150 -2.66 26.62 5.09
C VAL A 150 -3.48 27.55 4.22
N LYS A 151 -4.58 27.07 3.67
CA LYS A 151 -5.38 27.79 2.70
C LYS A 151 -6.88 27.65 2.95
N PHE A 152 -7.61 28.71 2.64
CA PHE A 152 -9.05 28.61 2.45
C PHE A 152 -9.33 27.64 1.29
N ASP A 153 -10.16 26.64 1.52
CA ASP A 153 -10.44 25.57 0.56
C ASP A 153 -11.86 25.68 0.00
N THR A 154 -12.85 25.54 0.87
CA THR A 154 -14.25 25.52 0.46
C THR A 154 -15.14 26.18 1.50
N ILE A 155 -16.34 26.59 1.07
CA ILE A 155 -17.47 26.88 1.97
C ILE A 155 -18.37 25.66 1.94
N GLY A 156 -18.52 25.00 3.06
CA GLY A 156 -19.40 23.86 3.23
C GLY A 156 -20.67 24.19 4.00
N ASP A 157 -21.53 23.22 4.17
CA ASP A 157 -22.80 23.35 4.91
C ASP A 157 -22.60 23.74 6.38
N ASN A 158 -21.44 23.38 6.95
CA ASN A 158 -21.11 23.61 8.37
C ASN A 158 -20.19 24.82 8.58
N GLY A 159 -19.79 25.55 7.54
CA GLY A 159 -18.93 26.73 7.68
C GLY A 159 -17.80 26.83 6.65
N ILE A 160 -16.78 27.59 7.01
CA ILE A 160 -15.60 27.89 6.21
C ILE A 160 -14.54 26.81 6.48
N ASN A 161 -14.09 26.14 5.42
CA ASN A 161 -13.10 25.09 5.51
C ASN A 161 -11.69 25.60 5.17
N LEU A 162 -10.77 25.50 6.10
CA LEU A 162 -9.34 25.69 5.89
C LEU A 162 -8.64 24.35 5.70
N LEU A 163 -7.96 24.17 4.57
CA LEU A 163 -7.07 23.06 4.34
C LEU A 163 -5.74 23.33 5.04
N ILE A 164 -5.36 22.44 5.94
CA ILE A 164 -4.05 22.41 6.57
C ILE A 164 -3.35 21.13 6.11
N CYS A 165 -2.25 21.30 5.41
CA CYS A 165 -1.46 20.19 4.88
C CYS A 165 0.03 20.49 5.08
N SER A 166 0.79 19.49 5.49
CA SER A 166 2.25 19.53 5.57
C SER A 166 2.80 18.11 5.57
N TYR A 167 4.11 17.97 5.42
CA TYR A 167 4.81 16.71 5.60
C TYR A 167 5.69 16.77 6.84
N THR A 168 5.79 15.64 7.53
CA THR A 168 6.67 15.45 8.68
C THR A 168 7.69 14.36 8.38
N ASP A 169 8.90 14.51 8.90
CA ASP A 169 9.96 13.50 8.86
C ASP A 169 9.73 12.35 9.88
N SER A 170 8.76 12.51 10.79
CA SER A 170 8.37 11.47 11.74
C SER A 170 7.57 10.38 11.03
N VAL A 171 8.26 9.39 10.47
CA VAL A 171 7.65 8.25 9.77
C VAL A 171 7.05 7.22 10.72
N ASP A 172 7.62 7.06 11.93
CA ASP A 172 7.06 6.19 12.96
C ASP A 172 5.64 6.60 13.34
N TYR A 173 4.73 5.61 13.40
CA TYR A 173 3.31 5.90 13.59
C TYR A 173 2.98 6.53 14.95
N MET A 174 3.63 6.06 16.01
CA MET A 174 3.37 6.61 17.36
C MET A 174 3.90 8.03 17.49
N SER A 175 5.13 8.26 17.02
CA SER A 175 5.74 9.59 16.97
C SER A 175 4.88 10.57 16.14
N TYR A 176 4.38 10.12 14.99
CA TYR A 176 3.45 10.91 14.18
C TYR A 176 2.16 11.26 14.91
N LEU A 177 1.56 10.32 15.66
CA LEU A 177 0.34 10.60 16.43
C LEU A 177 0.57 11.63 17.52
N GLU A 178 1.70 11.54 18.22
CA GLU A 178 2.07 12.53 19.24
C GLU A 178 2.26 13.93 18.66
N GLU A 179 2.98 14.04 17.53
CA GLU A 179 3.17 15.30 16.82
C GLU A 179 1.84 15.87 16.31
N LYS A 180 1.00 15.03 15.74
CA LYS A 180 -0.36 15.38 15.30
C LYS A 180 -1.20 15.95 16.45
N GLN A 181 -1.11 15.36 17.63
CA GLN A 181 -1.80 15.83 18.83
C GLN A 181 -1.26 17.19 19.28
N LYS A 182 0.06 17.36 19.35
CA LYS A 182 0.71 18.64 19.73
C LYS A 182 0.30 19.77 18.78
N ILE A 183 0.31 19.52 17.47
CA ILE A 183 -0.10 20.48 16.46
C ILE A 183 -1.55 20.88 16.66
N LYS A 184 -2.46 19.91 16.85
CA LYS A 184 -3.88 20.19 17.06
C LYS A 184 -4.13 21.01 18.33
N TYR A 185 -3.41 20.74 19.42
CA TYR A 185 -3.52 21.55 20.65
C TYR A 185 -3.07 23.00 20.41
N LYS A 186 -1.97 23.23 19.69
CA LYS A 186 -1.53 24.58 19.35
C LYS A 186 -2.54 25.31 18.46
N ILE A 187 -3.16 24.61 17.51
CA ILE A 187 -4.24 25.19 16.68
C ILE A 187 -5.42 25.60 17.55
N LEU A 188 -5.88 24.73 18.45
CA LEU A 188 -6.96 25.05 19.38
C LEU A 188 -6.62 26.25 20.27
N GLN A 189 -5.36 26.39 20.68
CA GLN A 189 -4.91 27.57 21.43
C GLN A 189 -5.01 28.84 20.59
N ILE A 190 -4.54 28.79 19.33
CA ILE A 190 -4.65 29.93 18.39
C ILE A 190 -6.11 30.35 18.20
N LEU A 191 -7.02 29.39 18.01
CA LEU A 191 -8.45 29.68 17.86
C LEU A 191 -9.03 30.35 19.10
N LYS A 192 -8.73 29.85 20.29
CA LYS A 192 -9.18 30.46 21.55
C LYS A 192 -8.67 31.89 21.75
N GLU A 193 -7.42 32.15 21.36
CA GLU A 193 -6.82 33.50 21.45
C GLU A 193 -7.47 34.49 20.48
N GLU A 194 -7.98 34.01 19.34
CA GLU A 194 -8.71 34.79 18.36
C GLU A 194 -10.24 34.87 18.65
N ASN A 195 -10.72 34.23 19.73
CA ASN A 195 -12.15 34.10 20.07
C ASN A 195 -12.97 33.48 18.93
N LEU A 196 -12.50 32.31 18.46
CA LEU A 196 -13.14 31.46 17.45
C LEU A 196 -13.34 30.04 18.01
#